data_d2298ea025b1f1541b8abf94bdc3e87e
#
_entry.id   d2298ea025b1f1541b8abf94bdc3e87e
#
_cell.length_a   1.000
_cell.length_b   1.000
_cell.length_c   1.000
_cell.angle_alpha   90.00
_cell.angle_beta   90.00
_cell.angle_gamma   90.00
#
_symmetry.space_group_name_H-M   'P 1'
#
loop_
_entity.id
_entity.type
_entity.pdbx_description
1 polymer ?
#
loop_
_entity_poly.entity_id
_entity_poly.type
_entity_poly.pdbx_seq_one_letter_code
_entity_poly.pdbx_strand_id
1 'polypeptide(L)'
;EPYRRQRQMCIRDRLSTVLIGNNIVNMSVSSLMTTLTIKILGNAYVGITTGILTLLILIFGEITPKNLATIHAEKLSLAYSRIIYGLMILLTPVVFIVNKITEGVLVILHVNPDEKANAMTEHELRTLVNVGEKDGVIENEEKQMIYNVFDFGDSTAKDVMIPRIDMTFIDINFSYDELMAVFSEDMHTRFPVYEDNTDNVIGIINMKDLLVYPKDKPFSIRNILREPYFTYEYKATADLMIEMRKASVNLAIVLDEYGATAGLVTLEDLLEEIVGEIRDEYDEDEVEDIKDCLLYTSDA
;
A
#
# COMPACT_ATOMS: atom_id res chain seq x y z
N GLU A 1 -12.45 -7.71 -16.35
CA GLU A 1 -11.51 -8.85 -16.26
C GLU A 1 -11.16 -9.50 -17.62
N PRO A 2 -12.07 -9.79 -18.57
CA PRO A 2 -11.68 -10.41 -19.84
C PRO A 2 -10.72 -9.55 -20.67
N TYR A 3 -10.88 -8.24 -20.69
CA TYR A 3 -9.97 -7.30 -21.41
C TYR A 3 -8.54 -7.27 -20.84
N ARG A 4 -8.36 -7.46 -19.56
CA ARG A 4 -7.05 -7.50 -18.90
C ARG A 4 -6.28 -8.79 -19.24
N ARG A 5 -6.96 -9.94 -19.21
CA ARG A 5 -6.39 -11.23 -19.63
C ARG A 5 -5.99 -11.21 -21.10
N GLN A 6 -6.82 -10.65 -21.96
CA GLN A 6 -6.54 -10.55 -23.40
C GLN A 6 -5.34 -9.63 -23.69
N ARG A 7 -5.15 -8.57 -22.92
CA ARG A 7 -4.01 -7.65 -23.04
C ARG A 7 -2.69 -8.29 -22.58
N GLN A 8 -2.71 -9.03 -21.48
CA GLN A 8 -1.53 -9.75 -20.97
C GLN A 8 -1.13 -10.92 -21.87
N MET A 9 -2.11 -11.64 -22.41
CA MET A 9 -1.86 -12.70 -23.39
C MET A 9 -1.19 -12.13 -24.64
N CYS A 10 -1.66 -11.00 -25.16
CA CYS A 10 -1.03 -10.31 -26.28
C CYS A 10 0.42 -9.84 -26.03
N ILE A 11 0.74 -9.38 -24.82
CA ILE A 11 2.10 -8.93 -24.47
C ILE A 11 3.05 -10.13 -24.38
N ARG A 12 2.63 -11.21 -23.73
CA ARG A 12 3.41 -12.44 -23.59
C ARG A 12 3.71 -13.09 -24.95
N ASP A 13 2.72 -13.16 -25.83
CA ASP A 13 2.91 -13.71 -27.18
C ASP A 13 3.83 -12.84 -28.04
N ARG A 14 3.79 -11.51 -27.91
CA ARG A 14 4.71 -10.60 -28.58
C ARG A 14 6.15 -10.78 -28.12
N LEU A 15 6.38 -10.88 -26.81
CA LEU A 15 7.71 -11.12 -26.26
C LEU A 15 8.27 -12.47 -26.71
N SER A 16 7.45 -13.54 -26.66
CA SER A 16 7.83 -14.87 -27.11
C SER A 16 8.17 -14.88 -28.61
N THR A 17 7.39 -14.18 -29.43
CA THR A 17 7.64 -14.07 -30.88
C THR A 17 8.97 -13.40 -31.16
N VAL A 18 9.27 -12.26 -30.51
CA VAL A 18 10.53 -11.53 -30.71
C VAL A 18 11.72 -12.39 -30.24
N LEU A 19 11.60 -13.06 -29.09
CA LEU A 19 12.63 -13.90 -28.52
C LEU A 19 12.96 -15.12 -29.46
N ILE A 20 11.91 -15.80 -29.91
CA ILE A 20 12.06 -16.95 -30.83
C ILE A 20 12.66 -16.49 -32.16
N GLY A 21 12.16 -15.39 -32.73
CA GLY A 21 12.70 -14.81 -33.96
C GLY A 21 14.18 -14.46 -33.84
N ASN A 22 14.59 -13.80 -32.78
CA ASN A 22 15.98 -13.45 -32.51
C ASN A 22 16.87 -14.70 -32.42
N ASN A 23 16.44 -15.74 -31.72
CA ASN A 23 17.18 -16.96 -31.57
C ASN A 23 17.31 -17.71 -32.90
N ILE A 24 16.26 -17.79 -33.73
CA ILE A 24 16.32 -18.40 -35.08
C ILE A 24 17.34 -17.67 -35.94
N VAL A 25 17.33 -16.34 -35.95
CA VAL A 25 18.29 -15.56 -36.76
C VAL A 25 19.71 -15.78 -36.27
N ASN A 26 19.98 -15.71 -34.98
CA ASN A 26 21.31 -15.88 -34.40
C ASN A 26 21.87 -17.28 -34.68
N MET A 27 21.07 -18.35 -34.55
CA MET A 27 21.48 -19.71 -34.88
C MET A 27 21.73 -19.88 -36.37
N SER A 28 20.89 -19.29 -37.21
CA SER A 28 21.05 -19.36 -38.66
C SER A 28 22.34 -18.67 -39.13
N VAL A 29 22.62 -17.49 -38.64
CA VAL A 29 23.86 -16.75 -38.93
C VAL A 29 25.09 -17.52 -38.47
N SER A 30 25.07 -18.06 -37.24
CA SER A 30 26.18 -18.88 -36.73
C SER A 30 26.44 -20.14 -37.59
N SER A 31 25.40 -20.84 -38.01
CA SER A 31 25.49 -22.02 -38.85
C SER A 31 26.06 -21.69 -40.22
N LEU A 32 25.56 -20.63 -40.85
CA LEU A 32 26.06 -20.17 -42.17
C LEU A 32 27.55 -19.77 -42.11
N MET A 33 27.92 -19.00 -41.06
CA MET A 33 29.32 -18.58 -40.88
C MET A 33 30.24 -19.75 -40.58
N THR A 34 29.82 -20.73 -39.80
CA THR A 34 30.58 -21.94 -39.55
C THR A 34 30.83 -22.68 -40.87
N THR A 35 29.80 -22.87 -41.68
CA THR A 35 29.89 -23.52 -42.98
C THR A 35 30.84 -22.76 -43.95
N LEU A 36 30.74 -21.43 -43.97
CA LEU A 36 31.58 -20.56 -44.78
C LEU A 36 33.06 -20.63 -44.34
N THR A 37 33.28 -20.57 -43.01
CA THR A 37 34.63 -20.68 -42.44
C THR A 37 35.31 -22.00 -42.81
N ILE A 38 34.59 -23.12 -42.71
CA ILE A 38 35.14 -24.43 -43.12
C ILE A 38 35.53 -24.45 -44.58
N LYS A 39 34.70 -23.87 -45.45
CA LYS A 39 34.97 -23.83 -46.88
C LYS A 39 36.14 -22.93 -47.28
N ILE A 40 36.36 -21.80 -46.61
CA ILE A 40 37.35 -20.81 -47.01
C ILE A 40 38.66 -20.95 -46.22
N LEU A 41 38.58 -21.14 -44.90
CA LEU A 41 39.71 -21.09 -43.97
C LEU A 41 40.12 -22.48 -43.44
N GLY A 42 39.22 -23.47 -43.56
CA GLY A 42 39.45 -24.82 -43.04
C GLY A 42 38.98 -24.97 -41.57
N ASN A 43 38.95 -26.24 -41.13
CA ASN A 43 38.40 -26.62 -39.83
C ASN A 43 39.14 -25.99 -38.61
N ALA A 44 40.45 -25.72 -38.75
CA ALA A 44 41.25 -25.19 -37.64
C ALA A 44 40.83 -23.80 -37.18
N TYR A 45 40.18 -23.01 -38.02
CA TYR A 45 39.79 -21.63 -37.72
C TYR A 45 38.34 -21.47 -37.21
N VAL A 46 37.55 -22.54 -37.17
CA VAL A 46 36.15 -22.50 -36.80
C VAL A 46 35.94 -21.91 -35.39
N GLY A 47 36.75 -22.32 -34.42
CA GLY A 47 36.63 -21.81 -33.01
C GLY A 47 36.87 -20.30 -32.89
N ILE A 48 37.92 -19.79 -33.57
CA ILE A 48 38.26 -18.37 -33.54
C ILE A 48 37.19 -17.55 -34.25
N THR A 49 36.75 -17.97 -35.42
CA THR A 49 35.70 -17.28 -36.20
C THR A 49 34.37 -17.25 -35.45
N THR A 50 34.00 -18.37 -34.82
CA THR A 50 32.77 -18.41 -33.99
C THR A 50 32.87 -17.50 -32.79
N GLY A 51 34.00 -17.43 -32.10
CA GLY A 51 34.21 -16.51 -30.96
C GLY A 51 34.10 -15.04 -31.38
N ILE A 52 34.75 -14.63 -32.48
CA ILE A 52 34.63 -13.26 -33.00
C ILE A 52 33.19 -12.96 -33.43
N LEU A 53 32.56 -13.87 -34.14
CA LEU A 53 31.17 -13.70 -34.58
C LEU A 53 30.21 -13.53 -33.37
N THR A 54 30.37 -14.36 -32.35
CA THR A 54 29.56 -14.24 -31.10
C THR A 54 29.70 -12.89 -30.49
N LEU A 55 30.92 -12.34 -30.37
CA LEU A 55 31.14 -10.98 -29.84
C LEU A 55 30.48 -9.92 -30.72
N LEU A 56 30.57 -10.02 -32.02
CA LEU A 56 29.93 -9.08 -32.94
C LEU A 56 28.41 -9.12 -32.84
N ILE A 57 27.83 -10.32 -32.79
CA ILE A 57 26.37 -10.48 -32.60
C ILE A 57 25.92 -9.93 -31.25
N LEU A 58 26.64 -10.21 -30.16
CA LEU A 58 26.31 -9.66 -28.82
C LEU A 58 26.34 -8.15 -28.82
N ILE A 59 27.39 -7.53 -29.33
CA ILE A 59 27.54 -6.07 -29.26
C ILE A 59 26.56 -5.40 -30.23
N PHE A 60 26.57 -5.75 -31.51
CA PHE A 60 25.81 -5.03 -32.54
C PHE A 60 24.41 -5.59 -32.79
N GLY A 61 24.19 -6.87 -32.57
CA GLY A 61 22.91 -7.54 -32.79
C GLY A 61 22.00 -7.61 -31.56
N GLU A 62 22.57 -7.55 -30.34
CA GLU A 62 21.79 -7.76 -29.14
C GLU A 62 21.87 -6.58 -28.15
N ILE A 63 23.04 -6.23 -27.61
CA ILE A 63 23.17 -5.25 -26.52
C ILE A 63 22.87 -3.82 -27.02
N THR A 64 23.50 -3.41 -28.10
CA THR A 64 23.34 -2.02 -28.61
C THR A 64 21.89 -1.74 -29.08
N PRO A 65 21.21 -2.61 -29.86
CA PRO A 65 19.83 -2.38 -30.24
C PRO A 65 18.87 -2.39 -29.06
N LYS A 66 19.08 -3.23 -28.02
CA LYS A 66 18.26 -3.23 -26.82
C LYS A 66 18.37 -1.92 -26.05
N ASN A 67 19.58 -1.44 -25.84
CA ASN A 67 19.80 -0.16 -25.15
C ASN A 67 19.19 1.02 -25.93
N LEU A 68 19.38 1.04 -27.25
CA LEU A 68 18.77 2.07 -28.10
C LEU A 68 17.24 2.02 -28.07
N ALA A 69 16.66 0.83 -28.06
CA ALA A 69 15.21 0.64 -27.97
C ALA A 69 14.65 1.09 -26.62
N THR A 70 15.39 0.94 -25.52
CA THR A 70 14.98 1.43 -24.20
C THR A 70 14.94 2.96 -24.16
N ILE A 71 15.95 3.63 -24.73
CA ILE A 71 16.05 5.10 -24.75
C ILE A 71 14.95 5.71 -25.66
N HIS A 72 14.63 5.08 -26.78
CA HIS A 72 13.69 5.60 -27.77
C HIS A 72 12.44 4.71 -27.92
N ALA A 73 11.95 4.14 -26.81
CA ALA A 73 10.92 3.10 -26.79
C ALA A 73 9.65 3.50 -27.55
N GLU A 74 9.14 4.69 -27.36
CA GLU A 74 7.91 5.17 -27.96
C GLU A 74 8.02 5.29 -29.48
N LYS A 75 9.05 5.98 -29.99
CA LYS A 75 9.25 6.19 -31.43
C LYS A 75 9.48 4.88 -32.17
N LEU A 76 10.32 4.00 -31.59
CA LEU A 76 10.64 2.72 -32.21
C LEU A 76 9.46 1.75 -32.16
N SER A 77 8.69 1.72 -31.09
CA SER A 77 7.52 0.85 -30.99
C SER A 77 6.45 1.20 -32.05
N LEU A 78 6.20 2.48 -32.27
CA LEU A 78 5.29 2.93 -33.32
C LEU A 78 5.81 2.60 -34.73
N ALA A 79 7.09 2.84 -35.00
CA ALA A 79 7.69 2.57 -36.32
C ALA A 79 7.71 1.08 -36.68
N TYR A 80 8.03 0.21 -35.71
CA TYR A 80 8.16 -1.24 -35.94
C TYR A 80 6.86 -2.03 -35.70
N SER A 81 5.81 -1.42 -35.18
CA SER A 81 4.56 -2.09 -34.81
C SER A 81 3.97 -2.95 -35.92
N ARG A 82 3.96 -2.43 -37.17
CA ARG A 82 3.42 -3.13 -38.35
C ARG A 82 4.28 -4.34 -38.77
N ILE A 83 5.61 -4.20 -38.68
CA ILE A 83 6.56 -5.28 -39.02
C ILE A 83 6.46 -6.38 -37.97
N ILE A 84 6.42 -6.04 -36.68
CA ILE A 84 6.28 -7.00 -35.59
C ILE A 84 4.95 -7.74 -35.69
N TYR A 85 3.87 -7.07 -36.06
CA TYR A 85 2.56 -7.69 -36.27
C TYR A 85 2.61 -8.75 -37.39
N GLY A 86 3.25 -8.44 -38.53
CA GLY A 86 3.44 -9.40 -39.61
C GLY A 86 4.28 -10.60 -39.17
N LEU A 87 5.36 -10.36 -38.41
CA LEU A 87 6.19 -11.42 -37.86
C LEU A 87 5.44 -12.31 -36.85
N MET A 88 4.57 -11.71 -36.03
CA MET A 88 3.71 -12.45 -35.11
C MET A 88 2.82 -13.45 -35.86
N ILE A 89 2.15 -13.00 -36.93
CA ILE A 89 1.29 -13.89 -37.72
C ILE A 89 2.08 -15.05 -38.31
N LEU A 90 3.27 -14.76 -38.83
CA LEU A 90 4.15 -15.80 -39.42
C LEU A 90 4.63 -16.81 -38.38
N LEU A 91 4.99 -16.34 -37.16
CA LEU A 91 5.55 -17.18 -36.11
C LEU A 91 4.49 -17.79 -35.18
N THR A 92 3.22 -17.41 -35.28
CA THR A 92 2.12 -17.93 -34.44
C THR A 92 2.14 -19.47 -34.32
N PRO A 93 2.29 -20.29 -35.42
CA PRO A 93 2.30 -21.74 -35.27
C PRO A 93 3.48 -22.24 -34.44
N VAL A 94 4.65 -21.60 -34.59
CA VAL A 94 5.84 -21.96 -33.83
C VAL A 94 5.69 -21.61 -32.36
N VAL A 95 5.21 -20.39 -32.07
CA VAL A 95 4.94 -19.91 -30.70
C VAL A 95 3.92 -20.80 -30.00
N PHE A 96 2.85 -21.21 -30.70
CA PHE A 96 1.85 -22.12 -30.17
C PHE A 96 2.45 -23.47 -29.74
N ILE A 97 3.28 -24.06 -30.58
CA ILE A 97 3.94 -25.34 -30.27
C ILE A 97 4.87 -25.18 -29.06
N VAL A 98 5.70 -24.15 -29.05
CA VAL A 98 6.62 -23.88 -27.92
C VAL A 98 5.86 -23.66 -26.62
N ASN A 99 4.79 -22.86 -26.62
CA ASN A 99 3.98 -22.63 -25.44
C ASN A 99 3.33 -23.93 -24.95
N LYS A 100 2.82 -24.78 -25.82
CA LYS A 100 2.25 -26.08 -25.43
C LYS A 100 3.28 -27.03 -24.82
N ILE A 101 4.49 -27.05 -25.34
CA ILE A 101 5.60 -27.83 -24.76
C ILE A 101 5.96 -27.29 -23.40
N THR A 102 6.05 -25.95 -23.25
CA THR A 102 6.35 -25.28 -21.97
C THR A 102 5.28 -25.57 -20.93
N GLU A 103 3.98 -25.47 -21.27
CA GLU A 103 2.87 -25.86 -20.40
C GLU A 103 3.00 -27.32 -19.95
N GLY A 104 3.33 -28.23 -20.86
CA GLY A 104 3.56 -29.63 -20.52
C GLY A 104 4.70 -29.83 -19.51
N VAL A 105 5.81 -29.13 -19.71
CA VAL A 105 6.96 -29.17 -18.78
C VAL A 105 6.58 -28.62 -17.41
N LEU A 106 5.83 -27.49 -17.34
CA LEU A 106 5.37 -26.91 -16.08
C LEU A 106 4.42 -27.83 -15.30
N VAL A 107 3.54 -28.55 -16.01
CA VAL A 107 2.66 -29.56 -15.40
C VAL A 107 3.48 -30.71 -14.80
N ILE A 108 4.53 -31.20 -15.50
CA ILE A 108 5.43 -32.24 -14.99
C ILE A 108 6.17 -31.77 -13.74
N LEU A 109 6.56 -30.49 -13.70
CA LEU A 109 7.26 -29.87 -12.56
C LEU A 109 6.31 -29.47 -11.41
N HIS A 110 4.99 -29.73 -11.52
CA HIS A 110 3.96 -29.35 -10.54
C HIS A 110 3.95 -27.84 -10.22
N VAL A 111 4.30 -27.00 -11.17
CA VAL A 111 4.25 -25.54 -11.05
C VAL A 111 2.95 -25.02 -11.66
N ASN A 112 2.09 -24.44 -10.83
CA ASN A 112 0.88 -23.74 -11.31
C ASN A 112 1.26 -22.32 -11.75
N PRO A 113 1.23 -22.01 -13.04
CA PRO A 113 1.59 -20.69 -13.53
C PRO A 113 0.62 -19.58 -13.14
N ASP A 114 -0.59 -19.93 -12.70
CA ASP A 114 -1.65 -18.97 -12.34
C ASP A 114 -1.65 -18.55 -10.86
N GLU A 115 -0.91 -19.22 -9.98
CA GLU A 115 -1.03 -19.01 -8.54
C GLU A 115 -0.34 -17.75 -7.99
N LYS A 116 0.59 -17.12 -8.68
CA LYS A 116 1.33 -15.96 -8.13
C LYS A 116 1.63 -14.81 -9.10
N ALA A 117 1.22 -14.89 -10.35
CA ALA A 117 1.65 -13.92 -11.36
C ALA A 117 0.91 -12.56 -11.31
N ASN A 118 -0.12 -12.40 -10.48
CA ASN A 118 -1.01 -11.22 -10.54
C ASN A 118 -1.35 -10.57 -9.20
N ALA A 119 -0.81 -11.02 -8.10
CA ALA A 119 -0.99 -10.31 -6.82
C ALA A 119 0.17 -9.31 -6.67
N MET A 120 -0.11 -8.04 -6.97
CA MET A 120 0.79 -6.95 -6.63
C MET A 120 0.95 -6.92 -5.12
N THR A 121 2.18 -6.98 -4.65
CA THR A 121 2.48 -6.92 -3.22
C THR A 121 2.42 -5.47 -2.73
N GLU A 122 2.17 -5.26 -1.46
CA GLU A 122 2.22 -3.93 -0.85
C GLU A 122 3.58 -3.25 -1.08
N HIS A 123 4.68 -4.01 -0.99
CA HIS A 123 6.01 -3.50 -1.27
C HIS A 123 6.17 -2.98 -2.71
N GLU A 124 5.55 -3.64 -3.69
CA GLU A 124 5.54 -3.16 -5.08
C GLU A 124 4.71 -1.88 -5.21
N LEU A 125 3.57 -1.76 -4.50
CA LEU A 125 2.77 -0.54 -4.46
C LEU A 125 3.55 0.61 -3.81
N ARG A 126 4.20 0.40 -2.67
CA ARG A 126 5.06 1.41 -2.02
C ARG A 126 6.21 1.85 -2.95
N THR A 127 6.78 0.93 -3.71
CA THR A 127 7.83 1.24 -4.70
C THR A 127 7.29 2.12 -5.82
N LEU A 128 6.09 1.84 -6.35
CA LEU A 128 5.46 2.67 -7.38
C LEU A 128 5.16 4.08 -6.89
N VAL A 129 4.69 4.22 -5.66
CA VAL A 129 4.43 5.53 -5.02
C VAL A 129 5.74 6.33 -4.89
N ASN A 130 6.84 5.68 -4.47
CA ASN A 130 8.16 6.32 -4.40
C ASN A 130 8.68 6.78 -5.78
N VAL A 131 8.44 6.01 -6.83
CA VAL A 131 8.80 6.42 -8.19
C VAL A 131 7.95 7.60 -8.63
N GLY A 132 6.64 7.58 -8.36
CA GLY A 132 5.73 8.67 -8.68
C GLY A 132 6.10 9.99 -8.00
N GLU A 133 6.57 9.96 -6.76
CA GLU A 133 7.06 11.13 -6.03
C GLU A 133 8.36 11.67 -6.68
N LYS A 134 9.34 10.80 -6.98
CA LYS A 134 10.60 11.21 -7.65
C LYS A 134 10.37 11.80 -9.04
N ASP A 135 9.36 11.31 -9.75
CA ASP A 135 8.99 11.81 -11.08
C ASP A 135 8.12 13.09 -11.01
N GLY A 136 7.77 13.55 -9.79
CA GLY A 136 6.96 14.76 -9.58
C GLY A 136 5.47 14.58 -9.93
N VAL A 137 4.97 13.35 -9.98
CA VAL A 137 3.56 13.02 -10.24
C VAL A 137 2.75 13.00 -8.95
N ILE A 138 3.41 12.69 -7.82
CA ILE A 138 2.83 12.61 -6.48
C ILE A 138 3.61 13.56 -5.59
N GLU A 139 2.92 14.37 -4.79
CA GLU A 139 3.53 15.25 -3.79
C GLU A 139 3.96 14.45 -2.54
N ASN A 140 4.88 15.00 -1.75
CA ASN A 140 5.40 14.30 -0.57
C ASN A 140 4.30 14.03 0.47
N GLU A 141 3.40 14.97 0.67
CA GLU A 141 2.24 14.83 1.56
C GLU A 141 1.28 13.74 1.08
N GLU A 142 0.97 13.70 -0.21
CA GLU A 142 0.13 12.65 -0.82
C GLU A 142 0.76 11.25 -0.64
N LYS A 143 2.09 11.16 -0.83
CA LYS A 143 2.84 9.92 -0.61
C LYS A 143 2.71 9.45 0.85
N GLN A 144 2.84 10.38 1.81
CA GLN A 144 2.72 10.05 3.23
C GLN A 144 1.31 9.54 3.56
N MET A 145 0.27 10.20 3.07
CA MET A 145 -1.12 9.72 3.24
C MET A 145 -1.33 8.32 2.66
N ILE A 146 -0.74 8.01 1.50
CA ILE A 146 -0.83 6.68 0.91
C ILE A 146 -0.15 5.63 1.81
N TYR A 147 0.98 5.96 2.41
CA TYR A 147 1.67 5.07 3.34
C TYR A 147 0.87 4.86 4.62
N ASN A 148 0.34 5.95 5.18
CA ASN A 148 -0.51 5.90 6.35
C ASN A 148 -1.75 5.01 6.12
N VAL A 149 -2.35 5.02 4.92
CA VAL A 149 -3.47 4.12 4.58
C VAL A 149 -3.06 2.64 4.64
N PHE A 150 -1.83 2.28 4.23
CA PHE A 150 -1.36 0.91 4.36
C PHE A 150 -1.15 0.53 5.82
N ASP A 151 -0.49 1.41 6.60
CA ASP A 151 -0.21 1.18 8.01
C ASP A 151 -1.51 1.12 8.83
N PHE A 152 -2.49 1.99 8.53
CA PHE A 152 -3.83 1.98 9.13
C PHE A 152 -4.58 0.66 8.93
N GLY A 153 -4.36 -0.02 7.79
CA GLY A 153 -4.96 -1.32 7.52
C GLY A 153 -4.49 -2.43 8.46
N ASP A 154 -3.26 -2.31 8.97
CA ASP A 154 -2.62 -3.31 9.83
C ASP A 154 -2.69 -2.93 11.33
N SER A 155 -3.11 -1.70 11.67
CA SER A 155 -3.22 -1.18 13.03
C SER A 155 -4.47 -1.69 13.76
N THR A 156 -4.42 -1.66 15.10
CA THR A 156 -5.52 -2.04 15.99
C THR A 156 -6.00 -0.85 16.82
N ALA A 157 -7.16 -0.96 17.45
CA ALA A 157 -7.69 0.08 18.34
C ALA A 157 -6.73 0.45 19.47
N LYS A 158 -5.92 -0.52 19.94
CA LYS A 158 -4.89 -0.32 20.96
C LYS A 158 -3.79 0.64 20.52
N ASP A 159 -3.44 0.65 19.24
CA ASP A 159 -2.32 1.43 18.70
C ASP A 159 -2.71 2.92 18.57
N VAL A 160 -4.02 3.20 18.46
CA VAL A 160 -4.57 4.54 18.17
C VAL A 160 -5.35 5.12 19.36
N MET A 161 -5.70 4.28 20.36
CA MET A 161 -6.54 4.73 21.48
C MET A 161 -5.82 5.74 22.39
N ILE A 162 -6.57 6.68 22.93
CA ILE A 162 -6.16 7.45 24.09
C ILE A 162 -6.19 6.50 25.28
N PRO A 163 -5.05 6.24 25.94
CA PRO A 163 -4.99 5.32 27.05
C PRO A 163 -5.81 5.82 28.25
N ARG A 164 -6.30 4.91 29.07
CA ARG A 164 -7.12 5.25 30.26
C ARG A 164 -6.50 6.29 31.17
N ILE A 165 -5.17 6.30 31.29
CA ILE A 165 -4.45 7.24 32.17
C ILE A 165 -4.59 8.69 31.72
N ASP A 166 -4.81 8.91 30.42
CA ASP A 166 -4.90 10.22 29.79
C ASP A 166 -6.39 10.62 29.53
N MET A 167 -7.33 9.75 29.96
CA MET A 167 -8.76 10.03 29.79
C MET A 167 -9.32 10.85 30.95
N THR A 168 -10.13 11.85 30.62
CA THR A 168 -10.96 12.56 31.60
C THR A 168 -12.32 11.90 31.71
N PHE A 169 -12.69 11.51 32.93
CA PHE A 169 -13.95 10.85 33.26
C PHE A 169 -14.86 11.76 34.09
N ILE A 170 -16.16 11.57 33.90
CA ILE A 170 -17.18 12.26 34.69
C ILE A 170 -17.88 11.26 35.61
N ASP A 171 -17.96 11.57 36.91
CA ASP A 171 -18.78 10.79 37.86
C ASP A 171 -20.26 11.07 37.59
N ILE A 172 -21.09 10.03 37.60
CA ILE A 172 -22.55 10.14 37.40
C ILE A 172 -23.23 11.05 38.38
N ASN A 173 -22.63 11.26 39.55
CA ASN A 173 -23.15 12.06 40.67
C ASN A 173 -22.69 13.53 40.64
N PHE A 174 -21.87 13.94 39.66
CA PHE A 174 -21.43 15.32 39.55
C PHE A 174 -22.60 16.29 39.41
N SER A 175 -22.51 17.42 40.14
CA SER A 175 -23.38 18.56 39.94
C SER A 175 -23.08 19.28 38.63
N TYR A 176 -23.97 20.20 38.24
CA TYR A 176 -23.76 21.06 37.09
C TYR A 176 -22.44 21.86 37.16
N ASP A 177 -22.13 22.41 38.33
CA ASP A 177 -20.97 23.28 38.54
C ASP A 177 -19.66 22.45 38.44
N GLU A 178 -19.65 21.24 39.01
CA GLU A 178 -18.50 20.31 38.90
C GLU A 178 -18.26 19.88 37.46
N LEU A 179 -19.31 19.54 36.72
CA LEU A 179 -19.21 19.20 35.31
C LEU A 179 -18.66 20.36 34.48
N MET A 180 -19.12 21.59 34.75
CA MET A 180 -18.65 22.80 34.07
C MET A 180 -17.19 23.13 34.40
N ALA A 181 -16.72 22.80 35.61
CA ALA A 181 -15.34 22.97 35.98
C ALA A 181 -14.42 22.07 35.15
N VAL A 182 -14.75 20.77 35.04
CA VAL A 182 -14.00 19.82 34.20
C VAL A 182 -14.02 20.25 32.74
N PHE A 183 -15.19 20.64 32.22
CA PHE A 183 -15.29 21.11 30.84
C PHE A 183 -14.43 22.36 30.57
N SER A 184 -14.31 23.26 31.52
CA SER A 184 -13.50 24.48 31.37
C SER A 184 -12.01 24.22 31.42
N GLU A 185 -11.60 23.09 32.00
CA GLU A 185 -10.20 22.67 32.06
C GLU A 185 -9.78 21.95 30.78
N ASP A 186 -10.55 20.97 30.34
CA ASP A 186 -10.16 20.06 29.23
C ASP A 186 -10.77 20.42 27.88
N MET A 187 -11.84 21.21 27.84
CA MET A 187 -12.52 21.69 26.61
C MET A 187 -13.03 20.61 25.66
N HIS A 188 -13.04 19.33 26.05
CA HIS A 188 -13.51 18.25 25.20
C HIS A 188 -15.01 18.28 24.94
N THR A 189 -15.45 17.89 23.76
CA THR A 189 -16.87 17.86 23.39
C THR A 189 -17.63 16.69 24.04
N ARG A 190 -16.96 15.55 24.30
CA ARG A 190 -17.55 14.32 24.81
C ARG A 190 -16.73 13.78 25.95
N PHE A 191 -17.42 13.32 27.00
CA PHE A 191 -16.78 12.69 28.15
C PHE A 191 -17.44 11.36 28.48
N PRO A 192 -16.65 10.31 28.77
CA PRO A 192 -17.15 9.07 29.34
C PRO A 192 -17.63 9.32 30.77
N VAL A 193 -18.76 8.70 31.10
CA VAL A 193 -19.39 8.79 32.47
C VAL A 193 -19.27 7.43 33.11
N TYR A 194 -18.75 7.41 34.32
CA TYR A 194 -18.63 6.19 35.12
C TYR A 194 -19.55 6.20 36.33
N GLU A 195 -19.83 4.99 36.85
CA GLU A 195 -20.50 4.77 38.13
C GLU A 195 -19.65 3.87 39.00
N ASP A 196 -19.38 4.27 40.22
CA ASP A 196 -18.55 3.60 41.24
C ASP A 196 -17.03 3.56 40.90
N ASN A 197 -16.66 3.13 39.72
CA ASN A 197 -15.26 2.98 39.31
C ASN A 197 -15.12 3.34 37.81
N THR A 198 -13.98 3.92 37.42
CA THR A 198 -13.64 4.30 36.04
C THR A 198 -13.53 3.11 35.11
N ASP A 199 -13.48 1.85 35.60
CA ASP A 199 -13.62 0.65 34.79
C ASP A 199 -15.06 0.44 34.31
N ASN A 200 -16.04 1.01 35.01
CA ASN A 200 -17.47 0.86 34.73
C ASN A 200 -18.02 2.10 34.03
N VAL A 201 -17.72 2.26 32.76
CA VAL A 201 -18.29 3.34 31.95
C VAL A 201 -19.72 2.99 31.56
N ILE A 202 -20.67 3.77 32.07
CA ILE A 202 -22.11 3.55 31.87
C ILE A 202 -22.70 4.37 30.74
N GLY A 203 -21.96 5.35 30.22
CA GLY A 203 -22.44 6.22 29.14
C GLY A 203 -21.45 7.29 28.73
N ILE A 204 -21.88 8.08 27.78
CA ILE A 204 -21.13 9.23 27.26
C ILE A 204 -22.05 10.46 27.36
N ILE A 205 -21.52 11.59 27.80
CA ILE A 205 -22.21 12.90 27.71
C ILE A 205 -21.62 13.69 26.54
N ASN A 206 -22.48 14.44 25.87
CA ASN A 206 -22.05 15.44 24.90
C ASN A 206 -22.33 16.84 25.48
N MET A 207 -21.30 17.67 25.57
CA MET A 207 -21.43 19.01 26.15
C MET A 207 -22.45 19.88 25.41
N LYS A 208 -22.73 19.63 24.16
CA LYS A 208 -23.79 20.32 23.42
C LYS A 208 -25.19 20.04 23.99
N ASP A 209 -25.39 18.89 24.64
CA ASP A 209 -26.69 18.56 25.26
C ASP A 209 -26.98 19.43 26.50
N LEU A 210 -25.92 19.93 27.18
CA LEU A 210 -26.05 20.88 28.26
C LEU A 210 -26.64 22.24 27.83
N LEU A 211 -26.33 22.66 26.59
CA LEU A 211 -26.86 23.92 26.05
C LEU A 211 -28.38 23.90 25.88
N VAL A 212 -28.95 22.72 25.75
CA VAL A 212 -30.39 22.49 25.51
C VAL A 212 -31.08 22.00 26.77
N TYR A 213 -30.34 21.82 27.88
CA TYR A 213 -30.90 21.32 29.13
C TYR A 213 -31.89 22.33 29.74
N PRO A 214 -33.12 21.90 30.12
CA PRO A 214 -34.12 22.82 30.67
C PRO A 214 -33.69 23.37 32.03
N LYS A 215 -33.62 24.68 32.17
CA LYS A 215 -33.23 25.37 33.41
C LYS A 215 -34.22 25.17 34.58
N ASP A 216 -35.44 24.76 34.26
CA ASP A 216 -36.53 24.57 35.23
C ASP A 216 -36.52 23.18 35.89
N LYS A 217 -35.62 22.28 35.44
CA LYS A 217 -35.51 20.93 36.00
C LYS A 217 -34.26 20.78 36.85
N PRO A 218 -34.31 19.97 37.92
CA PRO A 218 -33.10 19.65 38.67
C PRO A 218 -32.12 18.94 37.74
N PHE A 219 -30.87 19.38 37.78
CA PHE A 219 -29.82 18.82 36.95
C PHE A 219 -29.51 17.38 37.37
N SER A 220 -29.39 16.49 36.40
CA SER A 220 -28.90 15.13 36.60
C SER A 220 -28.23 14.63 35.29
N ILE A 221 -27.02 14.14 35.39
CA ILE A 221 -26.26 13.57 34.28
C ILE A 221 -27.02 12.41 33.62
N ARG A 222 -27.77 11.61 34.40
CA ARG A 222 -28.60 10.50 33.85
C ARG A 222 -29.61 10.97 32.80
N ASN A 223 -30.04 12.21 32.80
CA ASN A 223 -31.02 12.72 31.82
C ASN A 223 -30.40 13.07 30.46
N ILE A 224 -29.08 13.21 30.39
CA ILE A 224 -28.31 13.55 29.17
C ILE A 224 -27.35 12.45 28.79
N LEU A 225 -27.36 11.34 29.53
CA LEU A 225 -26.50 10.18 29.26
C LEU A 225 -26.91 9.50 27.96
N ARG A 226 -25.93 9.23 27.11
CA ARG A 226 -26.07 8.45 25.86
C ARG A 226 -25.44 7.09 26.02
N GLU A 227 -25.97 6.11 25.33
CA GLU A 227 -25.38 4.74 25.29
C GLU A 227 -23.94 4.80 24.76
N PRO A 228 -22.98 4.16 25.48
CA PRO A 228 -21.62 4.09 25.03
C PRO A 228 -21.48 3.03 23.93
N TYR A 229 -20.62 3.27 22.98
CA TYR A 229 -20.20 2.25 22.02
C TYR A 229 -18.92 1.58 22.53
N PHE A 230 -18.94 0.26 22.69
CA PHE A 230 -17.81 -0.50 23.17
C PHE A 230 -17.12 -1.24 22.03
N THR A 231 -15.79 -1.29 22.10
CA THR A 231 -14.94 -2.11 21.25
C THR A 231 -13.86 -2.78 22.11
N TYR A 232 -12.93 -3.50 21.50
CA TYR A 232 -11.84 -4.21 22.19
C TYR A 232 -10.49 -3.82 21.58
N GLU A 233 -9.41 -3.95 22.37
CA GLU A 233 -8.05 -3.52 22.02
C GLU A 233 -7.56 -3.99 20.66
N TYR A 234 -7.81 -5.26 20.30
CA TYR A 234 -7.32 -5.89 19.06
C TYR A 234 -8.28 -5.75 17.88
N LYS A 235 -9.24 -4.85 17.95
CA LYS A 235 -10.12 -4.54 16.82
C LYS A 235 -9.32 -3.80 15.77
N ALA A 236 -9.34 -4.27 14.51
CA ALA A 236 -8.71 -3.57 13.40
C ALA A 236 -9.30 -2.16 13.23
N THR A 237 -8.44 -1.15 13.11
CA THR A 237 -8.81 0.27 12.99
C THR A 237 -9.75 0.52 11.81
N ALA A 238 -9.48 -0.11 10.67
CA ALA A 238 -10.32 -0.01 9.48
C ALA A 238 -11.76 -0.52 9.71
N ASP A 239 -11.92 -1.65 10.41
CA ASP A 239 -13.22 -2.20 10.75
C ASP A 239 -13.93 -1.33 11.76
N LEU A 240 -13.21 -0.88 12.81
CA LEU A 240 -13.74 0.00 13.84
C LEU A 240 -14.29 1.30 13.23
N MET A 241 -13.53 1.94 12.34
CA MET A 241 -13.96 3.17 11.65
C MET A 241 -15.25 2.95 10.84
N ILE A 242 -15.36 1.81 10.14
CA ILE A 242 -16.58 1.47 9.38
C ILE A 242 -17.77 1.26 10.31
N GLU A 243 -17.58 0.58 11.44
CA GLU A 243 -18.63 0.30 12.43
C GLU A 243 -19.09 1.59 13.12
N MET A 244 -18.17 2.43 13.60
CA MET A 244 -18.48 3.73 14.21
C MET A 244 -19.26 4.63 13.25
N ARG A 245 -18.87 4.70 11.99
CA ARG A 245 -19.57 5.46 10.96
C ARG A 245 -20.98 4.92 10.68
N LYS A 246 -21.16 3.59 10.64
CA LYS A 246 -22.50 2.96 10.47
C LYS A 246 -23.40 3.21 11.66
N ALA A 247 -22.84 3.15 12.87
CA ALA A 247 -23.56 3.41 14.11
C ALA A 247 -23.80 4.93 14.36
N SER A 248 -23.18 5.81 13.56
CA SER A 248 -23.21 7.27 13.75
C SER A 248 -22.69 7.70 15.13
N VAL A 249 -21.65 7.00 15.61
CA VAL A 249 -20.96 7.32 16.88
C VAL A 249 -19.57 7.88 16.57
N ASN A 250 -19.16 8.88 17.37
CA ASN A 250 -17.87 9.55 17.17
C ASN A 250 -16.86 9.16 18.26
N LEU A 251 -17.27 8.43 19.30
CA LEU A 251 -16.43 8.00 20.39
C LEU A 251 -16.76 6.54 20.75
N ALA A 252 -15.75 5.70 20.83
CA ALA A 252 -15.83 4.31 21.26
C ALA A 252 -14.98 4.10 22.52
N ILE A 253 -15.50 3.37 23.49
CA ILE A 253 -14.76 2.93 24.67
C ILE A 253 -14.08 1.62 24.32
N VAL A 254 -12.78 1.54 24.54
CA VAL A 254 -11.97 0.34 24.31
C VAL A 254 -11.88 -0.46 25.60
N LEU A 255 -12.22 -1.74 25.51
CA LEU A 255 -12.16 -2.68 26.63
C LEU A 255 -10.98 -3.63 26.48
N ASP A 256 -10.37 -3.98 27.60
CA ASP A 256 -9.35 -5.02 27.69
C ASP A 256 -9.98 -6.45 27.68
N GLU A 257 -9.15 -7.50 27.84
CA GLU A 257 -9.59 -8.90 27.86
C GLU A 257 -10.46 -9.22 29.08
N TYR A 258 -10.44 -8.40 30.11
CA TYR A 258 -11.23 -8.57 31.35
C TYR A 258 -12.52 -7.75 31.36
N GLY A 259 -12.73 -6.95 30.33
CA GLY A 259 -13.89 -6.06 30.21
C GLY A 259 -13.75 -4.75 30.97
N ALA A 260 -12.54 -4.40 31.44
CA ALA A 260 -12.24 -3.10 32.02
C ALA A 260 -11.93 -2.08 30.92
N THR A 261 -12.12 -0.79 31.24
CA THR A 261 -11.80 0.29 30.30
C THR A 261 -10.30 0.41 30.10
N ALA A 262 -9.80 0.13 28.90
CA ALA A 262 -8.41 0.28 28.50
C ALA A 262 -8.11 1.68 27.94
N GLY A 263 -9.07 2.28 27.24
CA GLY A 263 -8.93 3.58 26.61
C GLY A 263 -10.20 4.03 25.90
N LEU A 264 -10.09 5.04 25.07
CA LEU A 264 -11.12 5.47 24.15
C LEU A 264 -10.50 5.77 22.77
N VAL A 265 -11.34 5.71 21.73
CA VAL A 265 -10.96 6.07 20.36
C VAL A 265 -12.05 7.00 19.83
N THR A 266 -11.65 8.11 19.23
CA THR A 266 -12.58 8.96 18.48
C THR A 266 -12.49 8.71 16.99
N LEU A 267 -13.48 9.17 16.24
CA LEU A 267 -13.44 9.10 14.78
C LEU A 267 -12.38 10.04 14.21
N GLU A 268 -12.13 11.11 14.92
CA GLU A 268 -11.09 12.09 14.65
C GLU A 268 -9.70 11.42 14.71
N ASP A 269 -9.37 10.68 15.77
CA ASP A 269 -8.08 9.96 15.93
C ASP A 269 -7.87 8.94 14.80
N LEU A 270 -8.92 8.19 14.43
CA LEU A 270 -8.85 7.24 13.31
C LEU A 270 -8.59 7.92 11.96
N LEU A 271 -9.06 9.14 11.76
CA LEU A 271 -8.79 9.91 10.54
C LEU A 271 -7.41 10.53 10.56
N GLU A 272 -6.93 10.94 11.71
CA GLU A 272 -5.61 11.50 11.92
C GLU A 272 -4.50 10.52 11.55
N GLU A 273 -4.67 9.24 11.85
CA GLU A 273 -3.77 8.17 11.41
C GLU A 273 -3.58 8.13 9.87
N ILE A 274 -4.57 8.56 9.11
CA ILE A 274 -4.50 8.59 7.64
C ILE A 274 -3.95 9.90 7.11
N VAL A 275 -4.48 11.01 7.63
CA VAL A 275 -4.23 12.37 7.09
C VAL A 275 -2.95 12.97 7.70
N GLY A 276 -2.53 12.51 8.88
CA GLY A 276 -1.54 13.14 9.74
C GLY A 276 -2.19 14.15 10.67
N GLU A 277 -1.41 14.78 11.54
CA GLU A 277 -1.90 15.72 12.56
C GLU A 277 -2.87 16.77 11.97
N ILE A 278 -4.11 16.73 12.45
CA ILE A 278 -5.13 17.73 12.16
C ILE A 278 -5.13 18.66 13.36
N ARG A 279 -4.44 19.81 13.25
CA ARG A 279 -4.42 20.81 14.32
C ARG A 279 -5.79 21.41 14.52
N ASP A 280 -6.28 21.40 15.75
CA ASP A 280 -7.51 22.10 16.14
C ASP A 280 -7.19 23.59 16.41
N GLU A 281 -8.21 24.45 16.34
CA GLU A 281 -8.11 25.91 16.56
C GLU A 281 -7.61 26.27 17.98
N TYR A 282 -7.59 25.29 18.90
CA TYR A 282 -7.22 25.43 20.31
C TYR A 282 -5.90 24.76 20.69
N ASP A 283 -5.23 24.09 19.75
CA ASP A 283 -3.92 23.49 19.99
C ASP A 283 -2.87 24.61 20.09
N GLU A 284 -2.44 24.91 21.30
CA GLU A 284 -1.26 25.76 21.54
C GLU A 284 -0.05 25.04 20.93
N ASP A 285 0.85 25.80 20.31
CA ASP A 285 2.07 25.31 19.66
C ASP A 285 2.82 24.30 20.56
N GLU A 286 2.53 23.01 20.41
CA GLU A 286 3.37 21.95 20.96
C GLU A 286 4.73 22.05 20.26
N VAL A 287 5.72 22.50 21.04
CA VAL A 287 7.10 22.54 20.63
C VAL A 287 7.52 21.10 20.34
N GLU A 288 7.94 20.83 19.12
CA GLU A 288 8.54 19.56 18.74
C GLU A 288 9.64 19.15 19.74
N ASP A 289 9.31 18.26 20.68
CA ASP A 289 10.21 17.78 21.74
C ASP A 289 11.26 16.77 21.20
N ILE A 290 11.31 16.53 19.89
CA ILE A 290 12.31 15.70 19.25
C ILE A 290 13.23 16.55 18.38
N LYS A 291 14.06 17.36 19.01
CA LYS A 291 15.26 17.89 18.39
C LYS A 291 16.47 17.01 18.71
N ASP A 292 16.91 16.26 17.68
CA ASP A 292 18.28 15.77 17.51
C ASP A 292 18.98 15.07 18.68
N CYS A 293 18.59 13.82 18.93
CA CYS A 293 19.41 12.86 19.69
C CYS A 293 20.42 12.10 18.79
N LEU A 294 20.71 12.54 17.58
CA LEU A 294 21.58 11.85 16.60
C LEU A 294 22.94 12.50 16.37
N LEU A 295 23.46 13.29 17.31
CA LEU A 295 24.74 13.97 17.14
C LEU A 295 25.77 13.61 18.21
N TYR A 296 25.98 12.34 18.54
CA TYR A 296 27.23 11.93 19.23
C TYR A 296 27.55 10.45 18.96
N THR A 297 27.94 10.08 17.76
CA THR A 297 28.83 8.95 17.48
C THR A 297 29.63 9.21 16.20
N SER A 298 30.58 10.14 16.31
CA SER A 298 31.70 10.23 15.41
C SER A 298 32.86 10.72 16.23
N ASP A 299 33.97 9.99 16.16
CA ASP A 299 35.28 10.18 16.73
C ASP A 299 35.59 9.45 18.05
N ALA A 300 35.95 8.14 17.88
CA ALA A 300 37.12 7.54 18.51
C ALA A 300 37.58 6.33 17.69
#